data_d7f89435725db3b1522127dcbf52bccf
#
_entry.id   d7f89435725db3b1522127dcbf52bccf
#
_cell.length_a   1.000
_cell.length_b   1.000
_cell.length_c   1.000
_cell.angle_alpha   90.00
_cell.angle_beta   90.00
_cell.angle_gamma   90.00
#
_symmetry.space_group_name_H-M   'P 1'
#
loop_
_entity.id
_entity.type
_entity.pdbx_description
1 polymer ?
#
loop_
_entity_poly.entity_id
_entity_poly.type
_entity_poly.pdbx_seq_one_letter_code
_entity_poly.pdbx_strand_id
1 'polypeptide(L)'
;AQAADGDLNYAGIKLGEDYTDITTTIHVFNQRTDMSEDSYPGKNWEAYIADFNEMYPNITVEVETDTNYSDDSLLRLQSGDWGDIMMIPAVDKADLSEYFLPYGTLDEMEGQIKFANTWDYDGLVYGVPSTGNAQGVVYNKRVFTEAGVAETPKTPDEFIAALQAIKDYDSSIIPLYTNYADGWPMEQWDGQIAGTTTGDSTYMNQKLLHTKDPFQDYGDGTHPYALYK
;
A
#
# COMPACT_ATOMS: atom_id res chain seq x y z
N ALA A 1 -18.49 -5.04 16.93
CA ALA A 1 -19.87 -4.93 16.42
C ALA A 1 -20.15 -6.17 15.59
N GLN A 2 -21.10 -6.99 16.01
CA GLN A 2 -21.59 -8.10 15.19
C GLN A 2 -22.35 -7.49 14.01
N ALA A 3 -21.92 -7.82 12.78
CA ALA A 3 -22.72 -7.52 11.61
C ALA A 3 -24.14 -8.07 11.84
N ALA A 4 -25.14 -7.23 11.69
CA ALA A 4 -26.51 -7.70 11.61
C ALA A 4 -26.56 -8.71 10.45
N ASP A 5 -27.08 -9.88 10.76
CA ASP A 5 -27.30 -10.98 9.85
C ASP A 5 -28.05 -10.47 8.61
N GLY A 6 -27.40 -10.33 7.50
CA GLY A 6 -28.00 -9.89 6.25
C GLY A 6 -26.92 -9.38 5.30
N ASP A 7 -26.81 -10.00 4.26
CA ASP A 7 -26.29 -9.73 2.93
C ASP A 7 -25.78 -8.30 2.59
N LEU A 8 -25.04 -7.63 3.50
CA LEU A 8 -24.29 -6.44 3.14
C LEU A 8 -23.16 -6.84 2.21
N ASN A 9 -23.47 -6.81 0.93
CA ASN A 9 -22.54 -7.06 -0.14
C ASN A 9 -22.41 -5.75 -0.93
N TYR A 10 -21.23 -5.17 -0.92
CA TYR A 10 -20.95 -3.95 -1.69
C TYR A 10 -21.35 -4.09 -3.16
N ALA A 11 -21.14 -5.28 -3.75
CA ALA A 11 -21.50 -5.58 -5.13
C ALA A 11 -23.00 -5.43 -5.42
N GLY A 12 -23.85 -5.58 -4.41
CA GLY A 12 -25.30 -5.46 -4.53
C GLY A 12 -25.84 -4.03 -4.36
N ILE A 13 -24.98 -3.09 -3.89
CA ILE A 13 -25.42 -1.71 -3.60
C ILE A 13 -25.36 -0.87 -4.88
N LYS A 14 -26.46 -0.19 -5.19
CA LYS A 14 -26.55 0.77 -6.26
C LYS A 14 -26.29 2.19 -5.71
N LEU A 15 -25.09 2.70 -5.97
CA LEU A 15 -24.68 4.02 -5.50
C LEU A 15 -25.62 5.13 -6.02
N GLY A 16 -26.07 5.99 -5.12
CA GLY A 16 -27.00 7.08 -5.41
C GLY A 16 -28.47 6.67 -5.59
N GLU A 17 -28.80 5.37 -5.50
CA GLU A 17 -30.17 4.84 -5.52
C GLU A 17 -30.55 4.23 -4.17
N ASP A 18 -29.69 3.34 -3.63
CA ASP A 18 -29.93 2.69 -2.35
C ASP A 18 -29.45 3.60 -1.20
N TYR A 19 -30.15 3.52 -0.05
CA TYR A 19 -29.77 4.19 1.21
C TYR A 19 -29.73 5.74 1.15
N THR A 20 -30.39 6.38 0.19
CA THR A 20 -30.36 7.85 0.00
C THR A 20 -31.14 8.62 1.08
N ASP A 21 -31.94 7.94 1.89
CA ASP A 21 -32.72 8.48 3.00
C ASP A 21 -32.00 8.45 4.36
N ILE A 22 -30.81 7.85 4.40
CA ILE A 22 -30.00 7.78 5.64
C ILE A 22 -29.51 9.17 6.01
N THR A 23 -29.70 9.53 7.28
CA THR A 23 -29.12 10.73 7.90
C THR A 23 -28.18 10.30 9.00
N THR A 24 -26.89 10.57 8.85
CA THR A 24 -25.86 10.20 9.84
C THR A 24 -24.60 11.03 9.63
N THR A 25 -23.66 10.90 10.58
CA THR A 25 -22.27 11.33 10.41
C THR A 25 -21.38 10.10 10.32
N ILE A 26 -20.47 10.09 9.35
CA ILE A 26 -19.45 9.06 9.17
C ILE A 26 -18.10 9.67 9.53
N HIS A 27 -17.37 9.03 10.43
CA HIS A 27 -16.03 9.42 10.85
C HIS A 27 -15.00 8.56 10.12
N VAL A 28 -14.09 9.25 9.38
CA VAL A 28 -13.02 8.61 8.60
C VAL A 28 -11.67 8.95 9.22
N PHE A 29 -10.88 7.94 9.57
CA PHE A 29 -9.52 8.10 10.06
C PHE A 29 -8.48 7.66 9.02
N ASN A 30 -7.56 8.56 8.64
CA ASN A 30 -6.66 8.34 7.51
C ASN A 30 -5.27 8.98 7.73
N GLN A 31 -4.26 8.48 7.01
CA GLN A 31 -2.89 9.02 7.06
C GLN A 31 -2.63 10.17 6.07
N ARG A 32 -3.55 10.44 5.13
CA ARG A 32 -3.33 11.38 4.02
C ARG A 32 -3.59 12.82 4.46
N THR A 33 -2.70 13.34 5.32
CA THR A 33 -2.72 14.74 5.79
C THR A 33 -2.55 15.73 4.64
N ASP A 34 -1.80 15.36 3.59
CA ASP A 34 -1.59 16.14 2.39
C ASP A 34 -2.91 16.45 1.63
N MET A 35 -3.86 15.51 1.68
CA MET A 35 -5.18 15.70 1.05
C MET A 35 -6.12 16.64 1.84
N SER A 36 -5.74 17.07 3.03
CA SER A 36 -6.46 18.10 3.79
C SER A 36 -6.03 19.52 3.40
N GLU A 37 -4.98 19.66 2.60
CA GLU A 37 -4.44 20.95 2.21
C GLU A 37 -5.09 21.46 0.90
N ASP A 38 -5.42 22.75 0.85
CA ASP A 38 -5.95 23.41 -0.36
C ASP A 38 -4.96 23.35 -1.54
N SER A 39 -3.66 23.25 -1.23
CA SER A 39 -2.58 23.14 -2.22
C SER A 39 -2.42 21.76 -2.83
N TYR A 40 -3.19 20.76 -2.39
CA TYR A 40 -3.10 19.40 -2.92
C TYR A 40 -3.37 19.38 -4.44
N PRO A 41 -2.48 18.82 -5.26
CA PRO A 41 -2.58 18.95 -6.73
C PRO A 41 -3.67 18.08 -7.36
N GLY A 42 -4.33 17.22 -6.60
CA GLY A 42 -5.45 16.37 -7.03
C GLY A 42 -6.77 16.75 -6.35
N LYS A 43 -7.73 15.84 -6.36
CA LYS A 43 -8.92 15.96 -5.51
C LYS A 43 -8.52 15.80 -4.05
N ASN A 44 -8.78 16.81 -3.25
CA ASN A 44 -8.63 16.77 -1.80
C ASN A 44 -9.85 16.13 -1.12
N TRP A 45 -9.82 15.98 0.21
CA TRP A 45 -10.94 15.39 0.95
C TRP A 45 -12.24 16.14 0.74
N GLU A 46 -12.21 17.49 0.75
CA GLU A 46 -13.41 18.32 0.54
C GLU A 46 -14.08 18.02 -0.81
N ALA A 47 -13.29 17.90 -1.88
CA ALA A 47 -13.82 17.60 -3.21
C ALA A 47 -14.40 16.18 -3.31
N TYR A 48 -13.79 15.17 -2.65
CA TYR A 48 -14.36 13.83 -2.59
C TYR A 48 -15.65 13.78 -1.79
N ILE A 49 -15.72 14.50 -0.66
CA ILE A 49 -16.91 14.60 0.17
C ILE A 49 -18.04 15.30 -0.60
N ALA A 50 -17.72 16.36 -1.36
CA ALA A 50 -18.69 17.04 -2.19
C ALA A 50 -19.31 16.13 -3.25
N ASP A 51 -18.50 15.34 -3.96
CA ASP A 51 -18.99 14.35 -4.94
C ASP A 51 -19.87 13.27 -4.26
N PHE A 52 -19.50 12.82 -3.08
CA PHE A 52 -20.30 11.86 -2.31
C PHE A 52 -21.63 12.46 -1.88
N ASN A 53 -21.64 13.70 -1.42
CA ASN A 53 -22.84 14.39 -0.97
C ASN A 53 -23.80 14.77 -2.11
N GLU A 54 -23.35 14.75 -3.38
CA GLU A 54 -24.29 14.82 -4.51
C GLU A 54 -25.24 13.61 -4.54
N MET A 55 -24.76 12.44 -4.12
CA MET A 55 -25.54 11.20 -4.06
C MET A 55 -26.24 11.01 -2.70
N TYR A 56 -25.59 11.43 -1.63
CA TYR A 56 -26.04 11.22 -0.24
C TYR A 56 -26.03 12.54 0.56
N PRO A 57 -26.96 13.45 0.28
CA PRO A 57 -26.92 14.82 0.83
C PRO A 57 -27.15 14.89 2.35
N ASN A 58 -27.68 13.83 2.95
CA ASN A 58 -28.00 13.79 4.38
C ASN A 58 -26.91 13.11 5.22
N ILE A 59 -25.81 12.66 4.59
CA ILE A 59 -24.69 12.07 5.28
C ILE A 59 -23.57 13.10 5.41
N THR A 60 -23.20 13.40 6.65
CA THR A 60 -22.00 14.20 6.94
C THR A 60 -20.79 13.29 6.99
N VAL A 61 -19.67 13.68 6.38
CA VAL A 61 -18.40 12.94 6.45
C VAL A 61 -17.37 13.82 7.13
N GLU A 62 -16.84 13.34 8.25
CA GLU A 62 -15.78 14.00 9.01
C GLU A 62 -14.48 13.18 8.83
N VAL A 63 -13.44 13.83 8.28
CA VAL A 63 -12.15 13.20 8.04
C VAL A 63 -11.13 13.70 9.05
N GLU A 64 -10.61 12.80 9.85
CA GLU A 64 -9.45 13.00 10.70
C GLU A 64 -8.20 12.42 10.03
N THR A 65 -7.12 13.18 9.99
CA THR A 65 -5.84 12.72 9.41
C THR A 65 -4.72 12.83 10.42
N ASP A 66 -3.79 11.87 10.38
CA ASP A 66 -2.69 11.77 11.35
C ASP A 66 -1.36 11.45 10.65
N THR A 67 -0.31 12.21 10.99
CA THR A 67 1.06 11.97 10.49
C THR A 67 1.74 10.80 11.17
N ASN A 68 1.35 10.47 12.40
CA ASN A 68 1.84 9.31 13.17
C ASN A 68 0.93 8.07 13.02
N TYR A 69 0.23 7.98 11.91
CA TYR A 69 -0.84 7.01 11.67
C TYR A 69 -0.43 5.56 11.97
N SER A 70 0.82 5.16 11.71
CA SER A 70 1.28 3.78 11.93
C SER A 70 1.10 3.32 13.37
N ASP A 71 1.44 4.17 14.33
CA ASP A 71 1.36 3.83 15.76
C ASP A 71 -0.04 4.09 16.29
N ASP A 72 -0.61 5.24 15.98
CA ASP A 72 -1.88 5.67 16.56
C ASP A 72 -3.06 4.85 16.03
N SER A 73 -3.00 4.39 14.77
CA SER A 73 -4.05 3.53 14.20
C SER A 73 -4.17 2.18 14.91
N LEU A 74 -3.04 1.57 15.30
CA LEU A 74 -3.04 0.32 16.06
C LEU A 74 -3.61 0.51 17.47
N LEU A 75 -3.28 1.62 18.14
CA LEU A 75 -3.81 1.94 19.46
C LEU A 75 -5.33 2.18 19.40
N ARG A 76 -5.79 2.93 18.42
CA ARG A 76 -7.22 3.20 18.22
C ARG A 76 -7.99 1.93 17.84
N LEU A 77 -7.40 1.07 17.00
CA LEU A 77 -8.01 -0.21 16.63
C LEU A 77 -8.22 -1.08 17.87
N GLN A 78 -7.22 -1.17 18.76
CA GLN A 78 -7.30 -1.94 20.00
C GLN A 78 -8.30 -1.35 21.00
N SER A 79 -8.44 -0.03 21.07
CA SER A 79 -9.39 0.65 21.95
C SER A 79 -10.81 0.69 21.40
N GLY A 80 -11.00 0.43 20.10
CA GLY A 80 -12.28 0.60 19.41
C GLY A 80 -12.67 2.05 19.12
N ASP A 81 -11.75 3.00 19.31
CA ASP A 81 -11.98 4.45 19.10
C ASP A 81 -11.34 4.91 17.79
N TRP A 82 -11.82 4.40 16.66
CA TRP A 82 -11.27 4.70 15.34
C TRP A 82 -12.31 5.22 14.33
N GLY A 83 -13.55 5.39 14.75
CA GLY A 83 -14.66 5.87 13.92
C GLY A 83 -15.35 4.75 13.14
N ASP A 84 -15.79 5.07 11.91
CA ASP A 84 -16.57 4.17 11.07
C ASP A 84 -15.74 3.60 9.93
N ILE A 85 -14.78 4.37 9.42
CA ILE A 85 -13.89 3.99 8.32
C ILE A 85 -12.45 4.38 8.68
N MET A 86 -11.51 3.45 8.46
CA MET A 86 -10.09 3.75 8.60
C MET A 86 -9.25 3.06 7.52
N MET A 87 -8.05 3.56 7.27
CA MET A 87 -7.06 2.78 6.55
C MET A 87 -6.61 1.61 7.42
N ILE A 88 -6.68 0.40 6.90
CA ILE A 88 -6.27 -0.80 7.63
C ILE A 88 -4.78 -0.68 7.99
N PRO A 89 -4.42 -0.70 9.29
CA PRO A 89 -3.03 -0.66 9.72
C PRO A 89 -2.34 -2.02 9.51
N ALA A 90 -1.08 -2.12 9.92
CA ALA A 90 -0.30 -3.36 9.85
C ALA A 90 -0.81 -4.39 10.88
N VAL A 91 -1.90 -5.07 10.56
CA VAL A 91 -2.49 -6.17 11.35
C VAL A 91 -2.34 -7.49 10.59
N ASP A 92 -2.37 -8.61 11.29
CA ASP A 92 -2.43 -9.92 10.64
C ASP A 92 -3.77 -10.04 9.89
N LYS A 93 -3.72 -10.58 8.68
CA LYS A 93 -4.94 -10.81 7.90
C LYS A 93 -5.94 -11.74 8.60
N ALA A 94 -5.47 -12.64 9.43
CA ALA A 94 -6.32 -13.52 10.23
C ALA A 94 -7.20 -12.76 11.24
N ASP A 95 -6.75 -11.59 11.67
CA ASP A 95 -7.46 -10.77 12.67
C ASP A 95 -8.43 -9.77 12.02
N LEU A 96 -8.47 -9.67 10.69
CA LEU A 96 -9.33 -8.69 10.00
C LEU A 96 -10.79 -8.77 10.38
N SER A 97 -11.32 -9.99 10.54
CA SER A 97 -12.72 -10.20 10.92
C SER A 97 -13.07 -9.77 12.36
N GLU A 98 -12.06 -9.55 13.20
CA GLU A 98 -12.27 -9.04 14.57
C GLU A 98 -12.57 -7.54 14.58
N TYR A 99 -12.05 -6.81 13.58
CA TYR A 99 -12.11 -5.35 13.53
C TYR A 99 -13.00 -4.81 12.42
N PHE A 100 -13.07 -5.48 11.27
CA PHE A 100 -13.68 -4.94 10.07
C PHE A 100 -14.80 -5.82 9.54
N LEU A 101 -15.80 -5.18 8.93
CA LEU A 101 -16.83 -5.85 8.16
C LEU A 101 -16.34 -6.16 6.74
N PRO A 102 -16.63 -7.33 6.19
CA PRO A 102 -16.28 -7.63 4.81
C PRO A 102 -17.16 -6.86 3.82
N TYR A 103 -16.58 -6.47 2.69
CA TYR A 103 -17.31 -5.89 1.56
C TYR A 103 -18.06 -6.93 0.73
N GLY A 104 -17.61 -8.17 0.75
CA GLY A 104 -18.15 -9.28 -0.02
C GLY A 104 -17.11 -10.37 -0.22
N THR A 105 -17.44 -11.37 -1.04
CA THR A 105 -16.49 -12.42 -1.41
C THR A 105 -15.42 -11.89 -2.38
N LEU A 106 -14.25 -12.53 -2.41
CA LEU A 106 -13.18 -12.15 -3.33
C LEU A 106 -13.65 -12.24 -4.79
N ASP A 107 -14.37 -13.29 -5.17
CA ASP A 107 -14.87 -13.47 -6.53
C ASP A 107 -15.81 -12.33 -6.98
N GLU A 108 -16.67 -11.84 -6.08
CA GLU A 108 -17.56 -10.71 -6.35
C GLU A 108 -16.81 -9.40 -6.48
N MET A 109 -15.82 -9.20 -5.60
CA MET A 109 -15.09 -7.94 -5.51
C MET A 109 -14.04 -7.77 -6.62
N GLU A 110 -13.39 -8.85 -7.08
CA GLU A 110 -12.41 -8.80 -8.19
C GLU A 110 -13.01 -8.29 -9.51
N GLY A 111 -14.31 -8.50 -9.71
CA GLY A 111 -15.02 -7.97 -10.86
C GLY A 111 -15.25 -6.45 -10.83
N GLN A 112 -15.12 -5.81 -9.68
CA GLN A 112 -15.47 -4.41 -9.45
C GLN A 112 -14.29 -3.55 -9.02
N ILE A 113 -13.36 -4.11 -8.24
CA ILE A 113 -12.26 -3.39 -7.61
C ILE A 113 -10.93 -4.01 -8.01
N LYS A 114 -10.03 -3.18 -8.55
CA LYS A 114 -8.66 -3.61 -8.83
C LYS A 114 -7.93 -3.89 -7.52
N PHE A 115 -7.16 -4.98 -7.49
CA PHE A 115 -6.37 -5.39 -6.33
C PHE A 115 -7.23 -5.72 -5.09
N ALA A 116 -8.44 -6.24 -5.30
CA ALA A 116 -9.34 -6.67 -4.21
C ALA A 116 -8.66 -7.67 -3.25
N ASN A 117 -7.72 -8.48 -3.76
CA ASN A 117 -6.93 -9.44 -3.00
C ASN A 117 -5.85 -8.82 -2.10
N THR A 118 -5.74 -7.50 -2.00
CA THR A 118 -4.77 -6.86 -1.10
C THR A 118 -5.11 -7.11 0.37
N TRP A 119 -6.38 -6.94 0.72
CA TRP A 119 -6.89 -7.15 2.07
C TRP A 119 -8.02 -8.19 2.08
N ASP A 120 -7.73 -9.37 1.52
CA ASP A 120 -8.59 -10.54 1.60
C ASP A 120 -8.10 -11.52 2.67
N TYR A 121 -9.03 -12.22 3.29
CA TYR A 121 -8.75 -13.34 4.17
C TYR A 121 -9.94 -14.31 4.13
N ASP A 122 -9.64 -15.62 4.05
CA ASP A 122 -10.64 -16.70 4.01
C ASP A 122 -11.76 -16.48 2.97
N GLY A 123 -11.36 -15.93 1.79
CA GLY A 123 -12.27 -15.70 0.67
C GLY A 123 -13.15 -14.43 0.80
N LEU A 124 -12.97 -13.62 1.85
CA LEU A 124 -13.68 -12.37 2.07
C LEU A 124 -12.74 -11.17 1.94
N VAL A 125 -13.24 -10.05 1.41
CA VAL A 125 -12.50 -8.80 1.22
C VAL A 125 -12.88 -7.80 2.30
N TYR A 126 -11.90 -7.35 3.08
CA TYR A 126 -12.09 -6.42 4.20
C TYR A 126 -11.63 -5.00 3.92
N GLY A 127 -10.89 -4.78 2.85
CA GLY A 127 -10.38 -3.46 2.51
C GLY A 127 -10.37 -3.19 1.01
N VAL A 128 -10.64 -1.94 0.66
CA VAL A 128 -10.63 -1.44 -0.71
C VAL A 128 -9.36 -0.61 -0.92
N PRO A 129 -8.50 -0.95 -1.89
CA PRO A 129 -7.35 -0.14 -2.21
C PRO A 129 -7.76 1.25 -2.70
N SER A 130 -7.38 2.29 -1.97
CA SER A 130 -7.67 3.69 -2.36
C SER A 130 -6.61 4.24 -3.32
N THR A 131 -5.38 3.75 -3.23
CA THR A 131 -4.25 4.17 -4.05
C THR A 131 -3.31 3.00 -4.33
N GLY A 132 -2.49 3.12 -5.36
CA GLY A 132 -1.42 2.18 -5.64
C GLY A 132 -0.11 2.91 -5.91
N ASN A 133 0.99 2.36 -5.45
CA ASN A 133 2.33 2.86 -5.71
C ASN A 133 3.08 1.90 -6.64
N ALA A 134 3.84 2.47 -7.56
CA ALA A 134 4.87 1.73 -8.28
C ALA A 134 6.23 2.08 -7.66
N GLN A 135 6.97 1.07 -7.24
CA GLN A 135 8.32 1.25 -6.72
C GLN A 135 9.35 0.76 -7.73
N GLY A 136 10.49 1.42 -7.73
CA GLY A 136 11.57 1.08 -8.63
C GLY A 136 12.71 2.10 -8.54
N VAL A 137 13.76 1.84 -9.28
CA VAL A 137 14.90 2.75 -9.40
C VAL A 137 14.59 3.79 -10.47
N VAL A 138 14.52 5.05 -10.08
CA VAL A 138 14.44 6.19 -11.02
C VAL A 138 15.85 6.51 -11.48
N TYR A 139 16.10 6.57 -12.78
CA TYR A 139 17.41 6.83 -13.32
C TYR A 139 17.43 7.98 -14.33
N ASN A 140 18.56 8.68 -14.41
CA ASN A 140 18.77 9.74 -15.38
C ASN A 140 19.25 9.17 -16.71
N LYS A 141 18.37 9.13 -17.72
CA LYS A 141 18.66 8.57 -19.04
C LYS A 141 19.86 9.23 -19.74
N ARG A 142 20.02 10.55 -19.58
CA ARG A 142 21.13 11.27 -20.21
C ARG A 142 22.48 10.82 -19.61
N VAL A 143 22.55 10.73 -18.27
CA VAL A 143 23.77 10.27 -17.58
C VAL A 143 24.10 8.82 -17.96
N PHE A 144 23.11 7.93 -18.05
CA PHE A 144 23.32 6.57 -18.54
C PHE A 144 23.92 6.54 -19.95
N THR A 145 23.36 7.33 -20.87
CA THR A 145 23.88 7.41 -22.24
C THR A 145 25.30 7.95 -22.30
N GLU A 146 25.58 9.03 -21.59
CA GLU A 146 26.91 9.69 -21.55
C GLU A 146 27.98 8.80 -20.88
N ALA A 147 27.59 7.98 -19.88
CA ALA A 147 28.43 6.99 -19.23
C ALA A 147 28.58 5.67 -20.04
N GLY A 148 27.94 5.57 -21.20
CA GLY A 148 28.03 4.38 -22.05
C GLY A 148 27.19 3.19 -21.56
N VAL A 149 26.25 3.40 -20.64
CA VAL A 149 25.30 2.36 -20.20
C VAL A 149 24.15 2.28 -21.22
N ALA A 150 24.24 1.31 -22.13
CA ALA A 150 23.33 1.22 -23.27
C ALA A 150 21.94 0.69 -22.91
N GLU A 151 21.87 -0.21 -21.95
CA GLU A 151 20.61 -0.87 -21.52
C GLU A 151 20.40 -0.75 -20.02
N THR A 152 19.14 -0.84 -19.60
CA THR A 152 18.80 -0.89 -18.18
C THR A 152 19.30 -2.21 -17.59
N PRO A 153 20.05 -2.18 -16.48
CA PRO A 153 20.53 -3.37 -15.79
C PRO A 153 19.39 -4.33 -15.43
N LYS A 154 19.63 -5.61 -15.60
CA LYS A 154 18.67 -6.69 -15.30
C LYS A 154 19.15 -7.60 -14.16
N THR A 155 20.40 -7.46 -13.77
CA THR A 155 21.03 -8.23 -12.68
C THR A 155 21.72 -7.27 -11.70
N PRO A 156 21.97 -7.70 -10.45
CA PRO A 156 22.76 -6.93 -9.50
C PRO A 156 24.15 -6.57 -10.02
N ASP A 157 24.83 -7.50 -10.69
CA ASP A 157 26.17 -7.27 -11.24
C ASP A 157 26.15 -6.23 -12.36
N GLU A 158 25.18 -6.28 -13.27
CA GLU A 158 24.99 -5.25 -14.29
C GLU A 158 24.67 -3.90 -13.68
N PHE A 159 23.90 -3.87 -12.59
CA PHE A 159 23.58 -2.62 -11.87
C PHE A 159 24.85 -2.01 -11.26
N ILE A 160 25.67 -2.80 -10.58
CA ILE A 160 26.95 -2.36 -10.03
C ILE A 160 27.87 -1.85 -11.14
N ALA A 161 27.95 -2.58 -12.26
CA ALA A 161 28.76 -2.14 -13.42
C ALA A 161 28.28 -0.82 -14.00
N ALA A 162 26.97 -0.59 -14.08
CA ALA A 162 26.40 0.68 -14.52
C ALA A 162 26.75 1.83 -13.56
N LEU A 163 26.67 1.62 -12.26
CA LEU A 163 27.07 2.60 -11.26
C LEU A 163 28.57 2.94 -11.36
N GLN A 164 29.42 1.93 -11.58
CA GLN A 164 30.85 2.13 -11.79
C GLN A 164 31.14 2.93 -13.06
N ALA A 165 30.46 2.61 -14.18
CA ALA A 165 30.60 3.33 -15.43
C ALA A 165 30.24 4.83 -15.28
N ILE A 166 29.19 5.15 -14.53
CA ILE A 166 28.82 6.54 -14.21
C ILE A 166 29.92 7.23 -13.40
N LYS A 167 30.50 6.53 -12.42
CA LYS A 167 31.57 7.06 -11.58
C LYS A 167 32.86 7.30 -12.36
N ASP A 168 33.17 6.43 -13.33
CA ASP A 168 34.31 6.53 -14.20
C ASP A 168 34.14 7.66 -15.26
N TYR A 169 32.88 7.85 -15.73
CA TYR A 169 32.52 8.94 -16.63
C TYR A 169 32.71 10.32 -15.98
N ASP A 170 32.18 10.49 -14.78
CA ASP A 170 32.32 11.73 -14.00
C ASP A 170 32.40 11.43 -12.51
N SER A 171 33.59 11.56 -11.93
CA SER A 171 33.83 11.28 -10.52
C SER A 171 33.07 12.19 -9.54
N SER A 172 32.56 13.34 -10.01
CA SER A 172 31.74 14.25 -9.20
C SER A 172 30.29 13.76 -9.02
N ILE A 173 29.82 12.86 -9.89
CA ILE A 173 28.48 12.29 -9.79
C ILE A 173 28.45 11.26 -8.65
N ILE A 174 27.43 11.34 -7.82
CA ILE A 174 27.04 10.28 -6.88
C ILE A 174 26.10 9.34 -7.66
N PRO A 175 26.56 8.14 -8.07
CA PRO A 175 25.82 7.31 -9.02
C PRO A 175 24.58 6.65 -8.43
N LEU A 176 24.51 6.49 -7.11
CA LEU A 176 23.35 5.97 -6.41
C LEU A 176 23.01 6.84 -5.21
N TYR A 177 21.75 7.26 -5.13
CA TYR A 177 21.20 7.92 -3.95
C TYR A 177 20.12 7.03 -3.34
N THR A 178 20.24 6.82 -2.04
CA THR A 178 19.21 6.15 -1.23
C THR A 178 18.83 7.05 -0.07
N ASN A 179 17.54 7.05 0.31
CA ASN A 179 17.08 7.81 1.48
C ASN A 179 17.35 7.00 2.76
N TYR A 180 18.62 6.82 3.10
CA TYR A 180 19.04 5.94 4.18
C TYR A 180 18.72 6.50 5.58
N ALA A 181 18.59 7.84 5.72
CA ALA A 181 18.41 8.48 7.01
C ALA A 181 17.13 8.03 7.74
N ASP A 182 16.06 7.80 6.99
CA ASP A 182 14.77 7.39 7.55
C ASP A 182 14.62 5.86 7.72
N GLY A 183 15.55 5.08 7.16
CA GLY A 183 15.57 3.62 7.27
C GLY A 183 14.57 2.88 6.36
N TRP A 184 13.30 3.30 6.33
CA TRP A 184 12.22 2.59 5.63
C TRP A 184 12.49 2.28 4.14
N PRO A 185 13.24 3.08 3.34
CA PRO A 185 13.53 2.68 1.97
C PRO A 185 14.41 1.43 1.87
N MET A 186 15.26 1.18 2.85
CA MET A 186 16.08 -0.04 2.91
C MET A 186 15.22 -1.26 3.26
N GLU A 187 14.27 -1.10 4.19
CA GLU A 187 13.29 -2.14 4.51
C GLU A 187 12.45 -2.53 3.30
N GLN A 188 12.09 -1.54 2.47
CA GLN A 188 11.38 -1.81 1.22
C GLN A 188 12.24 -2.54 0.19
N TRP A 189 13.54 -2.24 0.11
CA TRP A 189 14.46 -3.01 -0.73
C TRP A 189 14.48 -4.48 -0.31
N ASP A 190 14.66 -4.74 0.97
CA ASP A 190 14.67 -6.08 1.54
C ASP A 190 13.35 -6.81 1.26
N GLY A 191 12.24 -6.14 1.49
CA GLY A 191 10.90 -6.69 1.27
C GLY A 191 10.60 -7.03 -0.18
N GLN A 192 11.08 -6.23 -1.13
CA GLN A 192 10.74 -6.39 -2.53
C GLN A 192 11.58 -7.43 -3.26
N ILE A 193 12.80 -7.69 -2.84
CA ILE A 193 13.67 -8.65 -3.52
C ILE A 193 13.00 -10.02 -3.61
N ALA A 194 12.53 -10.53 -2.50
CA ALA A 194 11.90 -11.85 -2.48
C ALA A 194 10.60 -11.87 -3.29
N GLY A 195 9.76 -10.84 -3.20
CA GLY A 195 8.56 -10.70 -4.00
C GLY A 195 8.85 -10.61 -5.50
N THR A 196 9.85 -9.82 -5.89
CA THR A 196 10.25 -9.66 -7.29
C THR A 196 10.86 -10.93 -7.86
N THR A 197 11.73 -11.61 -7.10
CA THR A 197 12.41 -12.84 -7.54
C THR A 197 11.45 -14.01 -7.66
N THR A 198 10.51 -14.14 -6.74
CA THR A 198 9.53 -15.24 -6.75
C THR A 198 8.32 -14.99 -7.64
N GLY A 199 8.02 -13.72 -7.95
CA GLY A 199 6.77 -13.30 -8.56
C GLY A 199 5.55 -13.46 -7.64
N ASP A 200 5.77 -13.71 -6.36
CA ASP A 200 4.73 -13.91 -5.34
C ASP A 200 4.70 -12.72 -4.39
N SER A 201 3.71 -11.84 -4.53
CA SER A 201 3.54 -10.64 -3.71
C SER A 201 3.29 -10.95 -2.22
N THR A 202 2.89 -12.17 -1.90
CA THR A 202 2.63 -12.61 -0.52
C THR A 202 3.83 -13.29 0.13
N TYR A 203 4.90 -13.56 -0.66
CA TYR A 203 6.06 -14.34 -0.22
C TYR A 203 6.67 -13.82 1.09
N MET A 204 6.87 -12.51 1.20
CA MET A 204 7.46 -11.89 2.38
C MET A 204 6.62 -12.15 3.63
N ASN A 205 5.33 -11.85 3.56
CA ASN A 205 4.44 -11.86 4.71
C ASN A 205 3.96 -13.26 5.09
N GLN A 206 3.82 -14.17 4.12
CA GLN A 206 3.24 -15.49 4.37
C GLN A 206 4.24 -16.64 4.37
N LYS A 207 5.41 -16.45 3.75
CA LYS A 207 6.42 -17.51 3.67
C LYS A 207 7.70 -17.14 4.39
N LEU A 208 8.33 -16.01 4.02
CA LEU A 208 9.64 -15.66 4.56
C LEU A 208 9.60 -15.43 6.08
N LEU A 209 8.60 -14.71 6.58
CA LEU A 209 8.45 -14.46 8.02
C LEU A 209 8.26 -15.73 8.86
N HIS A 210 7.78 -16.81 8.24
CA HIS A 210 7.55 -18.09 8.90
C HIS A 210 8.68 -19.09 8.63
N THR A 211 9.74 -18.70 7.90
CA THR A 211 10.90 -19.59 7.71
C THR A 211 11.78 -19.58 8.96
N LYS A 212 12.40 -20.72 9.23
CA LYS A 212 13.25 -20.88 10.42
C LYS A 212 14.54 -20.05 10.35
N ASP A 213 15.08 -19.89 9.15
CA ASP A 213 16.35 -19.19 8.90
C ASP A 213 16.18 -18.21 7.72
N PRO A 214 15.49 -17.05 7.92
CA PRO A 214 15.12 -16.13 6.83
C PRO A 214 16.32 -15.46 6.16
N PHE A 215 17.49 -15.43 6.81
CA PHE A 215 18.72 -14.84 6.28
C PHE A 215 19.68 -15.86 5.67
N GLN A 216 19.30 -17.13 5.63
CA GLN A 216 20.13 -18.15 4.98
C GLN A 216 20.22 -17.90 3.47
N ASP A 217 21.41 -18.11 2.89
CA ASP A 217 21.58 -18.14 1.45
C ASP A 217 21.05 -19.47 0.89
N TYR A 218 19.91 -19.42 0.21
CA TYR A 218 19.35 -20.60 -0.48
C TYR A 218 19.84 -20.70 -1.93
N GLY A 219 20.62 -19.73 -2.39
CA GLY A 219 21.21 -19.73 -3.73
C GLY A 219 20.24 -19.42 -4.86
N ASP A 220 19.00 -19.08 -4.53
CA ASP A 220 17.91 -18.81 -5.50
C ASP A 220 17.52 -17.34 -5.61
N GLY A 221 18.17 -16.45 -4.85
CA GLY A 221 17.90 -15.00 -4.86
C GLY A 221 16.62 -14.58 -4.14
N THR A 222 15.96 -15.49 -3.42
CA THR A 222 14.64 -15.23 -2.79
C THR A 222 14.71 -14.63 -1.38
N HIS A 223 15.92 -14.39 -0.85
CA HIS A 223 16.13 -13.99 0.54
C HIS A 223 16.83 -12.64 0.63
N PRO A 224 16.68 -11.92 1.75
CA PRO A 224 17.42 -10.71 2.03
C PRO A 224 18.93 -10.84 1.85
N TYR A 225 19.48 -12.02 2.12
CA TYR A 225 20.92 -12.28 1.92
C TYR A 225 21.39 -12.01 0.47
N ALA A 226 20.55 -12.20 -0.53
CA ALA A 226 20.89 -11.89 -1.92
C ALA A 226 21.22 -10.43 -2.17
N LEU A 227 20.72 -9.51 -1.31
CA LEU A 227 21.03 -8.08 -1.34
C LEU A 227 22.41 -7.75 -0.77
N TYR A 228 22.86 -8.53 0.20
CA TYR A 228 24.08 -8.22 0.96
C TYR A 228 25.29 -9.02 0.48
N LYS A 229 25.15 -9.81 -0.55
CA LYS A 229 26.21 -10.58 -1.17
C LYS A 229 26.93 -9.77 -2.23
#